data_d97834ca8d6f7e7bb6f0a4f3105583b3
#
_entry.id   d97834ca8d6f7e7bb6f0a4f3105583b3
#
_cell.length_a   1.000
_cell.length_b   1.000
_cell.length_c   1.000
_cell.angle_alpha   90.00
_cell.angle_beta   90.00
_cell.angle_gamma   90.00
#
_symmetry.space_group_name_H-M   'P 1'
#
loop_
_entity.id
_entity.type
_entity.pdbx_description
1 polymer ?
#
loop_
_entity_poly.entity_id
_entity_poly.type
_entity_poly.pdbx_seq_one_letter_code
_entity_poly.pdbx_strand_id
1 'polypeptide(L)'
;MATIDETGKASSTPLEEYALLSDLRTGPLVSRDGSIDWLCFPDFDSPAVFSAILGDANDGRWRLRARDAEVESRAYRPGTFVLQTTWRTASGVAVVTDLLPAGNVYAKLIRHVECTEGSVVIENDVRIRPDYNRSGAWIRRETLDDGSDAMIAIAGPEMLVLRGPLLVSANGDRHEADSCGEVCDRLEGEHPLSAGESMTWTLTWCKSWQTPPQAIDPVAAIADTEKFWRDWGDQLEIENGRDAMVKRSLLVLRALTHAGTGGIVAAPTASLPEEFGGSRNWDYRYTWLRDAALTIEAMVLHGYTDGAKTWRDWLLRAVAGDPGRLQIMYGIDGRRHLPEAELPHLAGYENSRPVRIGNGAVDQYQADVAGEVMIALADLRDAGEPEDQWSWGLQRHLLRFYAENVDRQDHGIWEMRGDLAYFTHGRVMMWAAFNEGLRAVAEHGGDCVTATDEEIELWTRLRDRLYDEIHESGWNEELGSFVQTYAPSPGFWEVDASLLQLPHTKFIAADDPRMLGTLARIEKDLVDEAGFIHRYRTASGMDGLDGDEYPFLICMGWLAEQYADCGRLDDAERILDLLDDCASELGLLAEEYDPVSGRLAGNYPQAFSHLGYVRAADAINRNRGA
;
A
#
# COMPACT_ATOMS: atom_id res chain seq x y z
N MET A 1 -19.18 -20.53 -5.05
CA MET A 1 -20.53 -19.93 -5.21
C MET A 1 -20.48 -18.63 -4.46
N ALA A 2 -20.73 -17.49 -5.11
CA ALA A 2 -20.90 -16.24 -4.37
C ALA A 2 -22.02 -16.47 -3.35
N THR A 3 -21.75 -16.24 -2.10
CA THR A 3 -22.76 -16.27 -1.06
C THR A 3 -23.75 -15.14 -1.37
N ILE A 4 -25.01 -15.48 -1.58
CA ILE A 4 -26.08 -14.50 -1.75
C ILE A 4 -26.51 -14.13 -0.34
N ASP A 5 -26.45 -12.87 0.02
CA ASP A 5 -26.92 -12.37 1.30
C ASP A 5 -28.47 -12.51 1.43
N GLU A 6 -28.99 -12.23 2.62
CA GLU A 6 -30.45 -12.30 2.87
C GLU A 6 -31.28 -11.32 2.00
N THR A 7 -30.60 -10.37 1.28
CA THR A 7 -31.23 -9.40 0.36
C THR A 7 -31.17 -9.85 -1.10
N GLY A 8 -30.52 -11.00 -1.41
CA GLY A 8 -30.39 -11.56 -2.76
C GLY A 8 -29.25 -10.95 -3.58
N LYS A 9 -28.32 -10.21 -2.96
CA LYS A 9 -27.11 -9.68 -3.58
C LYS A 9 -25.94 -10.63 -3.37
N ALA A 10 -25.05 -10.72 -4.38
CA ALA A 10 -23.76 -11.38 -4.23
C ALA A 10 -22.90 -10.54 -3.28
N SER A 11 -22.44 -11.10 -2.16
CA SER A 11 -21.46 -10.46 -1.29
C SER A 11 -20.10 -10.44 -1.99
N SER A 12 -19.33 -9.37 -1.78
CA SER A 12 -17.94 -9.30 -2.24
C SER A 12 -17.09 -10.38 -1.54
N THR A 13 -16.07 -10.90 -2.21
CA THR A 13 -15.08 -11.77 -1.56
C THR A 13 -14.37 -10.98 -0.46
N PRO A 14 -14.29 -11.48 0.79
CA PRO A 14 -13.58 -10.81 1.88
C PRO A 14 -12.13 -10.49 1.51
N LEU A 15 -11.62 -9.31 1.96
CA LEU A 15 -10.26 -8.88 1.63
C LEU A 15 -9.21 -9.85 2.18
N GLU A 16 -9.43 -10.40 3.36
CA GLU A 16 -8.58 -11.42 3.98
C GLU A 16 -8.46 -12.72 3.18
N GLU A 17 -9.34 -12.95 2.21
CA GLU A 17 -9.27 -14.08 1.28
C GLU A 17 -8.42 -13.79 0.03
N TYR A 18 -7.88 -12.59 -0.13
CA TYR A 18 -7.00 -12.28 -1.24
C TYR A 18 -5.52 -12.45 -0.88
N ALA A 19 -4.75 -12.95 -1.85
CA ALA A 19 -3.29 -12.97 -1.86
C ALA A 19 -2.75 -11.90 -2.78
N LEU A 20 -1.71 -11.19 -2.37
CA LEU A 20 -0.93 -10.30 -3.22
C LEU A 20 0.09 -11.13 -4.02
N LEU A 21 0.24 -10.86 -5.32
CA LEU A 21 1.44 -11.21 -6.08
C LEU A 21 2.22 -9.94 -6.38
N SER A 22 3.56 -10.05 -6.59
CA SER A 22 4.37 -8.87 -6.91
C SER A 22 5.60 -9.21 -7.74
N ASP A 23 5.91 -8.36 -8.71
CA ASP A 23 7.17 -8.24 -9.43
C ASP A 23 7.87 -6.89 -9.17
N LEU A 24 7.43 -6.16 -8.13
CA LEU A 24 7.82 -4.80 -7.79
C LEU A 24 7.37 -3.74 -8.81
N ARG A 25 6.37 -4.04 -9.64
CA ARG A 25 5.80 -3.11 -10.61
C ARG A 25 4.30 -3.00 -10.49
N THR A 26 3.65 -4.11 -10.20
CA THR A 26 2.21 -4.23 -10.03
C THR A 26 1.86 -5.22 -8.93
N GLY A 27 0.60 -5.19 -8.47
CA GLY A 27 0.14 -6.01 -7.34
C GLY A 27 -1.24 -6.61 -7.60
N PRO A 28 -1.37 -7.69 -8.40
CA PRO A 28 -2.65 -8.38 -8.54
C PRO A 28 -3.06 -9.08 -7.27
N LEU A 29 -4.38 -9.16 -7.08
CA LEU A 29 -5.00 -9.85 -5.96
C LEU A 29 -5.69 -11.13 -6.43
N VAL A 30 -5.28 -12.26 -5.84
CA VAL A 30 -5.80 -13.59 -6.13
C VAL A 30 -6.71 -14.03 -4.99
N SER A 31 -7.99 -14.28 -5.25
CA SER A 31 -8.94 -14.76 -4.24
C SER A 31 -8.70 -16.24 -3.90
N ARG A 32 -9.27 -16.68 -2.76
CA ARG A 32 -9.24 -18.09 -2.36
C ARG A 32 -9.92 -19.01 -3.39
N ASP A 33 -10.90 -18.51 -4.17
CA ASP A 33 -11.54 -19.22 -5.29
C ASP A 33 -10.68 -19.29 -6.56
N GLY A 34 -9.42 -18.85 -6.51
CA GLY A 34 -8.47 -18.86 -7.63
C GLY A 34 -8.76 -17.80 -8.69
N SER A 35 -9.55 -16.77 -8.38
CA SER A 35 -9.83 -15.65 -9.26
C SER A 35 -8.88 -14.49 -9.00
N ILE A 36 -8.29 -13.93 -10.05
CA ILE A 36 -7.58 -12.65 -10.01
C ILE A 36 -8.60 -11.58 -10.33
N ASP A 37 -9.03 -10.84 -9.30
CA ASP A 37 -10.12 -9.87 -9.38
C ASP A 37 -9.62 -8.42 -9.42
N TRP A 38 -8.31 -8.23 -9.24
CA TRP A 38 -7.61 -6.96 -9.37
C TRP A 38 -6.30 -7.13 -10.11
N LEU A 39 -6.07 -6.35 -11.15
CA LEU A 39 -4.80 -6.28 -11.88
C LEU A 39 -4.69 -4.98 -12.65
N CYS A 40 -3.66 -4.18 -12.34
CA CYS A 40 -3.20 -3.05 -13.13
C CYS A 40 -1.96 -3.46 -13.94
N PHE A 41 -1.92 -3.20 -15.24
CA PHE A 41 -0.77 -3.43 -16.09
C PHE A 41 -0.43 -2.19 -16.90
N PRO A 42 0.87 -1.84 -17.06
CA PRO A 42 2.06 -2.57 -16.59
C PRO A 42 2.46 -2.26 -15.15
N ASP A 43 2.02 -1.16 -14.57
CA ASP A 43 2.50 -0.63 -13.31
C ASP A 43 1.32 -0.40 -12.33
N PHE A 44 1.59 -0.20 -11.03
CA PHE A 44 0.56 -0.04 -9.98
C PHE A 44 -0.50 0.99 -10.33
N ASP A 45 -0.09 2.16 -10.81
CA ASP A 45 -0.97 3.30 -11.12
C ASP A 45 -1.47 3.33 -12.57
N SER A 46 -1.28 2.23 -13.31
CA SER A 46 -1.90 2.00 -14.62
C SER A 46 -3.39 1.71 -14.48
N PRO A 47 -4.19 1.97 -15.52
CA PRO A 47 -5.58 1.55 -15.55
C PRO A 47 -5.73 0.03 -15.36
N ALA A 48 -6.74 -0.38 -14.57
CA ALA A 48 -6.96 -1.80 -14.30
C ALA A 48 -7.41 -2.55 -15.56
N VAL A 49 -6.90 -3.78 -15.68
CA VAL A 49 -7.31 -4.79 -16.67
C VAL A 49 -8.36 -5.72 -16.09
N PHE A 50 -8.23 -6.00 -14.79
CA PHE A 50 -9.22 -6.71 -13.99
C PHE A 50 -9.63 -5.81 -12.83
N SER A 51 -10.94 -5.61 -12.65
CA SER A 51 -11.52 -4.76 -11.61
C SER A 51 -12.77 -5.38 -10.98
N ALA A 52 -12.92 -6.72 -11.04
CA ALA A 52 -14.05 -7.43 -10.46
C ALA A 52 -14.21 -7.19 -8.95
N ILE A 53 -13.13 -6.89 -8.24
CA ILE A 53 -13.17 -6.52 -6.82
C ILE A 53 -14.02 -5.26 -6.56
N LEU A 54 -14.10 -4.33 -7.51
CA LEU A 54 -14.88 -3.09 -7.43
C LEU A 54 -16.29 -3.22 -8.06
N GLY A 55 -16.67 -4.43 -8.47
CA GLY A 55 -17.93 -4.69 -9.13
C GLY A 55 -18.31 -6.15 -9.08
N ASP A 56 -18.36 -6.78 -10.25
CA ASP A 56 -18.61 -8.22 -10.35
C ASP A 56 -17.68 -8.88 -11.40
N ALA A 57 -17.89 -10.16 -11.65
CA ALA A 57 -17.09 -10.92 -12.60
C ALA A 57 -17.08 -10.31 -14.03
N ASN A 58 -18.08 -9.49 -14.41
CA ASN A 58 -18.15 -8.86 -15.72
C ASN A 58 -17.26 -7.62 -15.81
N ASP A 59 -16.80 -7.09 -14.68
CA ASP A 59 -15.87 -5.98 -14.61
C ASP A 59 -14.40 -6.40 -14.74
N GLY A 60 -14.16 -7.66 -15.13
CA GLY A 60 -12.87 -8.20 -15.49
C GLY A 60 -12.23 -9.03 -14.39
N ARG A 61 -11.90 -10.28 -14.75
CA ARG A 61 -11.21 -11.23 -13.86
C ARG A 61 -10.52 -12.34 -14.63
N TRP A 62 -9.68 -13.11 -13.92
CA TRP A 62 -9.14 -14.36 -14.41
C TRP A 62 -9.26 -15.45 -13.35
N ARG A 63 -10.27 -16.34 -13.47
CA ARG A 63 -10.45 -17.45 -12.55
C ARG A 63 -9.86 -18.74 -13.12
N LEU A 64 -9.04 -19.42 -12.31
CA LEU A 64 -8.43 -20.70 -12.60
C LEU A 64 -8.52 -21.60 -11.37
N ARG A 65 -9.22 -22.73 -11.48
CA ARG A 65 -9.41 -23.68 -10.37
C ARG A 65 -9.67 -25.10 -10.86
N ALA A 66 -9.53 -26.08 -9.98
CA ALA A 66 -10.03 -27.41 -10.26
C ALA A 66 -11.56 -27.45 -10.05
N ARG A 67 -12.26 -28.17 -10.96
CA ARG A 67 -13.72 -28.35 -10.90
C ARG A 67 -14.10 -29.17 -9.66
N ASP A 68 -15.18 -28.75 -8.98
CA ASP A 68 -15.74 -29.43 -7.81
C ASP A 68 -14.70 -29.69 -6.71
N ALA A 69 -13.69 -28.82 -6.60
CA ALA A 69 -12.63 -28.92 -5.63
C ALA A 69 -12.86 -28.02 -4.42
N GLU A 70 -12.30 -28.43 -3.29
CA GLU A 70 -12.09 -27.62 -2.10
C GLU A 70 -10.62 -27.21 -2.00
N VAL A 71 -10.37 -26.04 -1.40
CA VAL A 71 -8.99 -25.59 -1.09
C VAL A 71 -8.50 -26.38 0.11
N GLU A 72 -7.53 -27.26 -0.10
CA GLU A 72 -6.90 -28.05 0.96
C GLU A 72 -5.85 -27.24 1.72
N SER A 73 -5.06 -26.44 0.99
CA SER A 73 -4.07 -25.53 1.58
C SER A 73 -3.81 -24.36 0.64
N ARG A 74 -3.42 -23.24 1.24
CA ARG A 74 -3.04 -22.04 0.52
C ARG A 74 -1.95 -21.30 1.29
N ALA A 75 -0.80 -21.09 0.66
CA ALA A 75 0.33 -20.42 1.28
C ALA A 75 1.26 -19.83 0.23
N TYR A 76 2.00 -18.80 0.60
CA TYR A 76 3.19 -18.41 -0.14
C TYR A 76 4.31 -19.42 0.09
N ARG A 77 5.11 -19.68 -0.93
CA ARG A 77 6.40 -20.34 -0.71
C ARG A 77 7.23 -19.48 0.26
N PRO A 78 7.94 -20.11 1.23
CA PRO A 78 8.57 -19.38 2.32
C PRO A 78 9.44 -18.21 1.85
N GLY A 79 9.17 -17.01 2.41
CA GLY A 79 9.92 -15.80 2.12
C GLY A 79 9.67 -15.20 0.73
N THR A 80 8.55 -15.51 0.07
CA THR A 80 8.26 -15.05 -1.30
C THR A 80 6.83 -14.53 -1.48
N PHE A 81 6.53 -14.04 -2.71
CA PHE A 81 5.18 -13.82 -3.23
C PHE A 81 4.80 -14.83 -4.34
N VAL A 82 5.39 -16.04 -4.30
CA VAL A 82 4.96 -17.17 -5.12
C VAL A 82 3.86 -17.90 -4.36
N LEU A 83 2.62 -17.75 -4.80
CA LEU A 83 1.45 -18.35 -4.14
C LEU A 83 1.24 -19.78 -4.60
N GLN A 84 1.02 -20.70 -3.67
CA GLN A 84 0.55 -22.06 -3.96
C GLN A 84 -0.83 -22.28 -3.36
N THR A 85 -1.76 -22.78 -4.19
CA THR A 85 -3.08 -23.24 -3.76
C THR A 85 -3.26 -24.69 -4.13
N THR A 86 -3.48 -25.55 -3.15
CA THR A 86 -3.75 -26.97 -3.35
C THR A 86 -5.25 -27.21 -3.39
N TRP A 87 -5.73 -27.78 -4.48
CA TRP A 87 -7.11 -28.11 -4.72
C TRP A 87 -7.31 -29.62 -4.63
N ARG A 88 -8.23 -30.05 -3.77
CA ARG A 88 -8.60 -31.47 -3.63
C ARG A 88 -9.99 -31.70 -4.19
N THR A 89 -10.10 -32.69 -5.07
CA THR A 89 -11.37 -33.21 -5.61
C THR A 89 -11.58 -34.65 -5.14
N ALA A 90 -12.74 -35.21 -5.44
CA ALA A 90 -13.00 -36.65 -5.19
C ALA A 90 -12.09 -37.59 -6.02
N SER A 91 -11.49 -37.11 -7.14
CA SER A 91 -10.73 -37.93 -8.08
C SER A 91 -9.23 -37.60 -8.13
N GLY A 92 -8.78 -36.51 -7.49
CA GLY A 92 -7.37 -36.14 -7.54
C GLY A 92 -7.05 -34.83 -6.84
N VAL A 93 -5.78 -34.44 -6.92
CA VAL A 93 -5.22 -33.22 -6.33
C VAL A 93 -4.51 -32.41 -7.40
N ALA A 94 -4.76 -31.12 -7.43
CA ALA A 94 -4.02 -30.15 -8.25
C ALA A 94 -3.38 -29.07 -7.40
N VAL A 95 -2.16 -28.66 -7.76
CA VAL A 95 -1.46 -27.51 -7.16
C VAL A 95 -1.39 -26.41 -8.22
N VAL A 96 -1.93 -25.25 -7.91
CA VAL A 96 -1.80 -24.04 -8.71
C VAL A 96 -0.72 -23.17 -8.09
N THR A 97 0.26 -22.77 -8.91
CA THR A 97 1.33 -21.82 -8.52
C THR A 97 1.15 -20.55 -9.32
N ASP A 98 0.80 -19.46 -8.63
CA ASP A 98 0.58 -18.14 -9.19
C ASP A 98 1.74 -17.21 -8.83
N LEU A 99 2.27 -16.45 -9.80
CA LEU A 99 3.37 -15.51 -9.59
C LEU A 99 3.45 -14.43 -10.68
N LEU A 100 4.09 -13.35 -10.33
CA LEU A 100 4.67 -12.37 -11.26
C LEU A 100 6.19 -12.58 -11.26
N PRO A 101 6.82 -12.91 -12.41
CA PRO A 101 8.27 -13.13 -12.48
C PRO A 101 9.04 -11.85 -12.21
N ALA A 102 9.83 -11.81 -11.14
CA ALA A 102 10.67 -10.67 -10.79
C ALA A 102 11.77 -10.40 -11.82
N GLY A 103 12.18 -9.13 -11.98
CA GLY A 103 13.30 -8.73 -12.84
C GLY A 103 13.03 -8.75 -14.34
N ASN A 104 11.79 -8.97 -14.78
CA ASN A 104 11.44 -8.99 -16.19
C ASN A 104 11.23 -7.58 -16.76
N VAL A 105 11.56 -7.41 -18.06
CA VAL A 105 11.33 -6.17 -18.80
C VAL A 105 9.84 -5.91 -19.02
N TYR A 106 9.06 -6.98 -19.25
CA TYR A 106 7.62 -6.90 -19.49
C TYR A 106 6.86 -7.38 -18.25
N ALA A 107 5.81 -6.64 -17.87
CA ALA A 107 4.87 -7.09 -16.86
C ALA A 107 4.20 -8.40 -17.30
N LYS A 108 4.27 -9.42 -16.46
CA LYS A 108 3.86 -10.79 -16.82
C LYS A 108 3.30 -11.52 -15.61
N LEU A 109 2.19 -12.21 -15.84
CA LEU A 109 1.56 -13.08 -14.85
C LEU A 109 1.66 -14.52 -15.31
N ILE A 110 2.06 -15.44 -14.42
CA ILE A 110 2.14 -16.88 -14.66
C ILE A 110 1.18 -17.59 -13.72
N ARG A 111 0.40 -18.52 -14.27
CA ARG A 111 -0.44 -19.47 -13.56
C ARG A 111 -0.06 -20.90 -13.98
N HIS A 112 0.68 -21.60 -13.16
CA HIS A 112 1.17 -22.97 -13.40
C HIS A 112 0.35 -23.95 -12.60
N VAL A 113 -0.16 -24.99 -13.24
CA VAL A 113 -0.98 -26.03 -12.62
C VAL A 113 -0.30 -27.39 -12.80
N GLU A 114 -0.21 -28.15 -11.73
CA GLU A 114 0.30 -29.52 -11.72
C GLU A 114 -0.75 -30.45 -11.07
N CYS A 115 -1.09 -31.56 -11.71
CA CYS A 115 -1.87 -32.62 -11.08
C CYS A 115 -0.91 -33.55 -10.34
N THR A 116 -0.99 -33.59 -9.01
CA THR A 116 -0.08 -34.39 -8.18
C THR A 116 -0.63 -35.76 -7.85
N GLU A 117 -1.96 -35.95 -7.83
CA GLU A 117 -2.61 -37.23 -7.54
C GLU A 117 -3.84 -37.40 -8.42
N GLY A 118 -4.09 -38.63 -8.89
CA GLY A 118 -5.32 -39.01 -9.58
C GLY A 118 -5.57 -38.26 -10.88
N SER A 119 -6.73 -37.64 -11.01
CA SER A 119 -7.09 -36.82 -12.17
C SER A 119 -8.02 -35.68 -11.78
N VAL A 120 -7.85 -34.53 -12.41
CA VAL A 120 -8.64 -33.32 -12.19
C VAL A 120 -9.06 -32.68 -13.52
N VAL A 121 -10.08 -31.83 -13.48
CA VAL A 121 -10.44 -30.95 -14.61
C VAL A 121 -10.20 -29.53 -14.17
N ILE A 122 -9.34 -28.81 -14.87
CA ILE A 122 -9.07 -27.40 -14.60
C ILE A 122 -10.05 -26.53 -15.40
N GLU A 123 -10.79 -25.70 -14.71
CA GLU A 123 -11.66 -24.67 -15.27
C GLU A 123 -10.90 -23.35 -15.38
N ASN A 124 -10.96 -22.71 -16.56
CA ASN A 124 -10.34 -21.43 -16.83
C ASN A 124 -11.38 -20.48 -17.40
N ASP A 125 -11.55 -19.29 -16.77
CA ASP A 125 -12.51 -18.23 -17.16
C ASP A 125 -11.78 -16.87 -17.12
N VAL A 126 -11.54 -16.27 -18.29
CA VAL A 126 -10.82 -15.01 -18.46
C VAL A 126 -11.73 -13.97 -19.09
N ARG A 127 -11.84 -12.83 -18.44
CA ARG A 127 -12.61 -11.66 -18.91
C ARG A 127 -11.71 -10.43 -18.88
N ILE A 128 -11.13 -10.08 -20.01
CA ILE A 128 -10.25 -8.91 -20.15
C ILE A 128 -11.12 -7.67 -20.30
N ARG A 129 -10.98 -6.72 -19.36
CA ARG A 129 -11.76 -5.47 -19.29
C ARG A 129 -10.83 -4.27 -19.06
N PRO A 130 -10.17 -3.79 -20.11
CA PRO A 130 -9.22 -2.68 -19.99
C PRO A 130 -9.90 -1.41 -19.48
N ASP A 131 -9.10 -0.59 -18.79
CA ASP A 131 -9.51 0.70 -18.28
C ASP A 131 -10.76 0.62 -17.40
N TYR A 132 -10.73 -0.28 -16.40
CA TYR A 132 -11.83 -0.47 -15.43
C TYR A 132 -13.17 -0.80 -16.13
N ASN A 133 -13.15 -1.63 -17.16
CA ASN A 133 -14.32 -1.96 -17.98
C ASN A 133 -14.93 -0.77 -18.74
N ARG A 134 -14.20 0.35 -18.93
CA ARG A 134 -14.62 1.45 -19.81
C ARG A 134 -14.36 1.16 -21.30
N SER A 135 -13.49 0.18 -21.60
CA SER A 135 -13.13 -0.23 -22.94
C SER A 135 -13.30 -1.73 -23.13
N GLY A 136 -13.81 -2.14 -24.28
CA GLY A 136 -13.71 -3.52 -24.73
C GLY A 136 -12.33 -3.80 -25.35
N ALA A 137 -11.85 -5.04 -25.24
CA ALA A 137 -10.65 -5.48 -25.94
C ALA A 137 -11.00 -6.17 -27.25
N TRP A 138 -10.25 -5.89 -28.32
CA TRP A 138 -10.31 -6.67 -29.55
C TRP A 138 -9.45 -7.93 -29.37
N ILE A 139 -10.09 -9.09 -29.26
CA ILE A 139 -9.43 -10.36 -28.99
C ILE A 139 -9.39 -11.20 -30.25
N ARG A 140 -8.20 -11.75 -30.60
CA ARG A 140 -8.00 -12.67 -31.70
C ARG A 140 -6.99 -13.76 -31.35
N ARG A 141 -7.11 -14.92 -31.98
CA ARG A 141 -6.08 -15.96 -31.96
C ARG A 141 -5.02 -15.67 -33.01
N GLU A 142 -3.75 -15.87 -32.65
CA GLU A 142 -2.62 -15.65 -33.55
C GLU A 142 -1.53 -16.67 -33.25
N THR A 143 -0.90 -17.21 -34.32
CA THR A 143 0.35 -17.98 -34.18
C THR A 143 1.50 -16.99 -34.29
N LEU A 144 2.30 -16.89 -33.26
CA LEU A 144 3.38 -15.92 -33.13
C LEU A 144 4.65 -16.38 -33.83
N ASP A 145 5.65 -15.48 -33.99
CA ASP A 145 6.93 -15.76 -34.65
C ASP A 145 7.74 -16.90 -33.99
N ASP A 146 7.54 -17.13 -32.70
CA ASP A 146 8.14 -18.24 -31.94
C ASP A 146 7.41 -19.58 -32.16
N GLY A 147 6.38 -19.61 -32.99
CA GLY A 147 5.57 -20.78 -33.30
C GLY A 147 4.51 -21.11 -32.23
N SER A 148 4.40 -20.34 -31.17
CA SER A 148 3.37 -20.52 -30.15
C SER A 148 2.04 -19.89 -30.58
N ASP A 149 0.93 -20.54 -30.22
CA ASP A 149 -0.40 -19.94 -30.34
C ASP A 149 -0.69 -19.04 -29.11
N ALA A 150 -1.32 -17.89 -29.35
CA ALA A 150 -1.72 -16.96 -28.31
C ALA A 150 -3.07 -16.33 -28.62
N MET A 151 -3.78 -15.91 -27.57
CA MET A 151 -4.88 -14.95 -27.66
C MET A 151 -4.31 -13.54 -27.46
N ILE A 152 -4.48 -12.69 -28.48
CA ILE A 152 -4.03 -11.30 -28.45
C ILE A 152 -5.24 -10.41 -28.18
N ALA A 153 -5.18 -9.65 -27.08
CA ALA A 153 -6.20 -8.68 -26.72
C ALA A 153 -5.64 -7.26 -26.83
N ILE A 154 -6.24 -6.42 -27.69
CA ILE A 154 -5.81 -5.05 -27.95
C ILE A 154 -6.88 -4.07 -27.52
N ALA A 155 -6.47 -3.05 -26.75
CA ALA A 155 -7.30 -1.91 -26.39
C ALA A 155 -6.47 -0.62 -26.50
N GLY A 156 -6.61 0.06 -27.63
CA GLY A 156 -5.83 1.27 -27.94
C GLY A 156 -4.31 0.99 -27.93
N PRO A 157 -3.52 1.68 -27.09
CA PRO A 157 -2.08 1.49 -27.04
C PRO A 157 -1.64 0.21 -26.29
N GLU A 158 -2.56 -0.47 -25.62
CA GLU A 158 -2.27 -1.62 -24.76
C GLU A 158 -2.53 -2.94 -25.47
N MET A 159 -1.64 -3.90 -25.30
CA MET A 159 -1.78 -5.27 -25.81
C MET A 159 -1.48 -6.27 -24.69
N LEU A 160 -2.36 -7.24 -24.55
CA LEU A 160 -2.19 -8.39 -23.67
C LEU A 160 -2.05 -9.66 -24.53
N VAL A 161 -1.06 -10.46 -24.20
CA VAL A 161 -0.72 -11.71 -24.88
C VAL A 161 -0.94 -12.87 -23.91
N LEU A 162 -2.04 -13.60 -24.07
CA LEU A 162 -2.37 -14.77 -23.27
C LEU A 162 -1.92 -16.05 -24.02
N ARG A 163 -0.91 -16.73 -23.48
CA ARG A 163 -0.42 -18.03 -23.96
C ARG A 163 -0.83 -19.15 -23.03
N GLY A 164 -0.93 -20.35 -23.56
CA GLY A 164 -1.24 -21.56 -22.80
C GLY A 164 -2.21 -22.48 -23.56
N PRO A 165 -2.72 -23.53 -22.91
CA PRO A 165 -3.79 -24.36 -23.47
C PRO A 165 -4.97 -23.53 -23.97
N LEU A 166 -5.54 -23.95 -25.09
CA LEU A 166 -6.55 -23.18 -25.85
C LEU A 166 -7.76 -22.83 -24.98
N LEU A 167 -8.11 -21.55 -25.00
CA LEU A 167 -9.38 -21.04 -24.52
C LEU A 167 -10.26 -20.66 -25.72
N VAL A 168 -11.57 -20.86 -25.60
CA VAL A 168 -12.55 -20.54 -26.63
C VAL A 168 -13.46 -19.40 -26.17
N SER A 169 -14.01 -18.65 -27.12
CA SER A 169 -15.02 -17.64 -26.80
C SER A 169 -16.28 -18.33 -26.32
N ALA A 170 -16.83 -17.89 -25.17
CA ALA A 170 -18.11 -18.39 -24.65
C ALA A 170 -19.29 -18.15 -25.60
N ASN A 171 -19.16 -17.19 -26.54
CA ASN A 171 -20.18 -16.87 -27.55
C ASN A 171 -20.08 -17.74 -28.83
N GLY A 172 -19.21 -18.78 -28.84
CA GLY A 172 -18.97 -19.71 -29.94
C GLY A 172 -17.97 -19.21 -30.98
N ASP A 173 -17.53 -20.11 -31.90
CA ASP A 173 -16.50 -19.88 -32.93
C ASP A 173 -16.90 -18.87 -34.03
N ARG A 174 -17.38 -17.69 -33.67
CA ARG A 174 -17.56 -16.60 -34.65
C ARG A 174 -16.29 -15.76 -34.81
N HIS A 175 -15.17 -16.44 -35.06
CA HIS A 175 -13.89 -15.82 -35.39
C HIS A 175 -13.67 -15.70 -36.91
N GLU A 176 -14.72 -15.75 -37.73
CA GLU A 176 -14.58 -15.35 -39.12
C GLU A 176 -14.53 -13.83 -39.19
N ALA A 177 -13.52 -13.32 -39.90
CA ALA A 177 -13.13 -11.92 -40.01
C ALA A 177 -14.19 -10.98 -40.61
N ASP A 178 -15.42 -11.44 -40.78
CA ASP A 178 -16.50 -10.73 -41.49
C ASP A 178 -17.58 -10.11 -40.59
N SER A 179 -17.54 -10.31 -39.25
CA SER A 179 -18.49 -9.64 -38.35
C SER A 179 -17.80 -8.51 -37.58
N CYS A 180 -17.79 -7.34 -38.18
CA CYS A 180 -17.49 -6.09 -37.51
C CYS A 180 -18.40 -5.93 -36.29
N GLY A 181 -17.90 -6.06 -35.05
CA GLY A 181 -18.52 -5.46 -33.88
C GLY A 181 -18.95 -6.30 -32.70
N GLU A 182 -18.81 -7.62 -32.69
CA GLU A 182 -19.01 -8.37 -31.41
C GLU A 182 -17.68 -8.51 -30.66
N VAL A 183 -17.57 -7.79 -29.54
CA VAL A 183 -16.45 -7.90 -28.58
C VAL A 183 -16.50 -9.30 -27.96
N CYS A 184 -15.39 -10.06 -28.00
CA CYS A 184 -15.28 -11.31 -27.26
C CYS A 184 -15.31 -11.00 -25.76
N ASP A 185 -16.42 -11.31 -25.10
CA ASP A 185 -16.64 -10.92 -23.73
C ASP A 185 -15.99 -11.86 -22.71
N ARG A 186 -15.71 -13.12 -23.10
CA ARG A 186 -15.27 -14.15 -22.19
C ARG A 186 -14.53 -15.28 -22.91
N LEU A 187 -13.39 -15.67 -22.37
CA LEU A 187 -12.61 -16.83 -22.81
C LEU A 187 -12.74 -17.95 -21.77
N GLU A 188 -13.11 -19.13 -22.19
CA GLU A 188 -13.31 -20.28 -21.32
C GLU A 188 -12.55 -21.51 -21.82
N GLY A 189 -12.20 -22.41 -20.88
CA GLY A 189 -11.61 -23.70 -21.17
C GLY A 189 -11.74 -24.67 -20.03
N GLU A 190 -11.87 -25.95 -20.40
CA GLU A 190 -11.84 -27.10 -19.48
C GLU A 190 -10.72 -28.02 -19.90
N HIS A 191 -9.80 -28.29 -18.97
CA HIS A 191 -8.56 -28.98 -19.26
C HIS A 191 -8.38 -30.17 -18.32
N PRO A 192 -8.58 -31.43 -18.78
CA PRO A 192 -8.31 -32.59 -17.98
C PRO A 192 -6.79 -32.76 -17.78
N LEU A 193 -6.39 -33.12 -16.55
CA LEU A 193 -5.02 -33.44 -16.16
C LEU A 193 -5.00 -34.73 -15.36
N SER A 194 -4.02 -35.56 -15.60
CA SER A 194 -3.69 -36.77 -14.83
C SER A 194 -2.44 -36.54 -13.98
N ALA A 195 -2.26 -37.35 -12.95
CA ALA A 195 -1.09 -37.25 -12.07
C ALA A 195 0.24 -37.24 -12.86
N GLY A 196 1.09 -36.25 -12.55
CA GLY A 196 2.37 -35.97 -13.22
C GLY A 196 2.26 -35.08 -14.46
N GLU A 197 1.05 -34.68 -14.89
CA GLU A 197 0.86 -33.71 -15.96
C GLU A 197 0.77 -32.30 -15.40
N SER A 198 1.23 -31.32 -16.19
CA SER A 198 1.15 -29.89 -15.85
C SER A 198 0.74 -29.04 -17.04
N MET A 199 0.21 -27.86 -16.75
CA MET A 199 -0.17 -26.83 -17.74
C MET A 199 0.23 -25.45 -17.22
N THR A 200 0.51 -24.55 -18.15
CA THR A 200 0.84 -23.15 -17.78
C THR A 200 0.11 -22.19 -18.69
N TRP A 201 -0.44 -21.15 -18.08
CA TRP A 201 -0.91 -19.96 -18.77
C TRP A 201 -0.06 -18.77 -18.37
N THR A 202 0.23 -17.90 -19.34
CA THR A 202 0.94 -16.64 -19.11
C THR A 202 0.19 -15.49 -19.73
N LEU A 203 0.00 -14.41 -19.00
CA LEU A 203 -0.55 -13.14 -19.50
C LEU A 203 0.60 -12.11 -19.48
N THR A 204 0.96 -11.61 -20.67
CA THR A 204 2.07 -10.64 -20.81
C THR A 204 1.54 -9.35 -21.41
N TRP A 205 1.91 -8.21 -20.82
CA TRP A 205 1.62 -6.89 -21.35
C TRP A 205 2.75 -6.37 -22.24
N CYS A 206 2.38 -5.69 -23.32
CA CYS A 206 3.27 -4.84 -24.11
C CYS A 206 2.46 -3.78 -24.88
N LYS A 207 3.12 -2.83 -25.52
CA LYS A 207 2.44 -1.85 -26.37
C LYS A 207 1.91 -2.50 -27.64
N SER A 208 0.72 -2.09 -28.11
CA SER A 208 0.02 -2.70 -29.26
C SER A 208 0.77 -2.61 -30.59
N TRP A 209 1.75 -1.73 -30.70
CA TRP A 209 2.64 -1.59 -31.87
C TRP A 209 3.97 -2.33 -31.74
N GLN A 210 4.20 -3.03 -30.65
CA GLN A 210 5.39 -3.86 -30.44
C GLN A 210 5.12 -5.31 -30.88
N THR A 211 6.18 -6.02 -31.22
CA THR A 211 6.10 -7.47 -31.42
C THR A 211 5.83 -8.15 -30.07
N PRO A 212 4.88 -9.09 -29.99
CA PRO A 212 4.62 -9.84 -28.79
C PRO A 212 5.90 -10.45 -28.20
N PRO A 213 6.17 -10.29 -26.90
CA PRO A 213 7.36 -10.89 -26.27
C PRO A 213 7.37 -12.40 -26.41
N GLN A 214 8.56 -13.00 -26.47
CA GLN A 214 8.70 -14.46 -26.54
C GLN A 214 8.11 -15.17 -25.31
N ALA A 215 7.78 -16.45 -25.48
CA ALA A 215 7.37 -17.33 -24.39
C ALA A 215 8.48 -17.43 -23.33
N ILE A 216 8.07 -17.62 -22.08
CA ILE A 216 8.98 -17.85 -20.95
C ILE A 216 8.92 -19.31 -20.53
N ASP A 217 10.03 -19.85 -20.05
CA ASP A 217 10.05 -21.13 -19.35
C ASP A 217 9.44 -20.94 -17.95
N PRO A 218 8.27 -21.51 -17.64
CA PRO A 218 7.60 -21.28 -16.37
C PRO A 218 8.36 -21.90 -15.17
N VAL A 219 9.05 -23.01 -15.36
CA VAL A 219 9.79 -23.69 -14.28
C VAL A 219 11.00 -22.84 -13.88
N ALA A 220 11.74 -22.34 -14.87
CA ALA A 220 12.85 -21.43 -14.62
C ALA A 220 12.35 -20.13 -13.97
N ALA A 221 11.24 -19.54 -14.46
CA ALA A 221 10.68 -18.31 -13.92
C ALA A 221 10.23 -18.46 -12.46
N ILE A 222 9.64 -19.58 -12.07
CA ILE A 222 9.29 -19.89 -10.67
C ILE A 222 10.57 -19.91 -9.81
N ALA A 223 11.58 -20.67 -10.22
CA ALA A 223 12.83 -20.81 -9.46
C ALA A 223 13.58 -19.46 -9.31
N ASP A 224 13.66 -18.68 -10.38
CA ASP A 224 14.32 -17.37 -10.39
C ASP A 224 13.58 -16.36 -9.50
N THR A 225 12.23 -16.39 -9.52
CA THR A 225 11.41 -15.51 -8.68
C THR A 225 11.53 -15.86 -7.20
N GLU A 226 11.54 -17.17 -6.86
CA GLU A 226 11.79 -17.61 -5.49
C GLU A 226 13.17 -17.17 -5.00
N LYS A 227 14.19 -17.37 -5.84
CA LYS A 227 15.55 -16.94 -5.51
C LYS A 227 15.62 -15.45 -5.28
N PHE A 228 15.01 -14.63 -6.15
CA PHE A 228 14.97 -13.17 -6.02
C PHE A 228 14.43 -12.73 -4.66
N TRP A 229 13.26 -13.25 -4.25
CA TRP A 229 12.63 -12.87 -2.98
C TRP A 229 13.41 -13.38 -1.76
N ARG A 230 13.96 -14.59 -1.83
CA ARG A 230 14.78 -15.13 -0.74
C ARG A 230 16.09 -14.38 -0.59
N ASP A 231 16.79 -14.12 -1.68
CA ASP A 231 18.04 -13.34 -1.65
C ASP A 231 17.83 -11.96 -1.02
N TRP A 232 16.67 -11.34 -1.25
CA TRP A 232 16.33 -10.08 -0.60
C TRP A 232 15.98 -10.28 0.89
N GLY A 233 15.12 -11.23 1.21
CA GLY A 233 14.66 -11.49 2.57
C GLY A 233 15.77 -12.00 3.51
N ASP A 234 16.83 -12.62 2.98
CA ASP A 234 17.97 -13.10 3.75
C ASP A 234 18.98 -11.98 4.10
N GLN A 235 18.79 -10.77 3.56
CA GLN A 235 19.57 -9.58 3.93
C GLN A 235 18.99 -8.85 5.15
N LEU A 236 17.75 -9.18 5.54
CA LEU A 236 17.07 -8.49 6.63
C LEU A 236 17.59 -8.95 7.99
N GLU A 237 17.88 -7.99 8.84
CA GLU A 237 18.23 -8.21 10.25
C GLU A 237 16.94 -8.13 11.09
N ILE A 238 16.44 -9.27 11.58
CA ILE A 238 15.22 -9.37 12.37
C ILE A 238 15.51 -10.19 13.63
N GLU A 239 15.38 -9.57 14.78
CA GLU A 239 15.59 -10.21 16.09
C GLU A 239 14.60 -9.64 17.11
N ASN A 240 13.28 -9.85 16.92
CA ASN A 240 12.27 -9.24 17.78
C ASN A 240 11.21 -10.19 18.36
N GLY A 241 11.37 -11.50 18.13
CA GLY A 241 10.45 -12.52 18.65
C GLY A 241 9.13 -12.68 17.88
N ARG A 242 8.85 -11.79 16.92
CA ARG A 242 7.72 -11.86 15.96
C ARG A 242 8.20 -11.94 14.52
N ASP A 243 9.35 -12.58 14.32
CA ASP A 243 10.14 -12.59 13.09
C ASP A 243 9.35 -12.93 11.83
N ALA A 244 8.38 -13.85 11.93
CA ALA A 244 7.59 -14.28 10.78
C ALA A 244 6.70 -13.15 10.23
N MET A 245 5.98 -12.43 11.11
CA MET A 245 5.08 -11.35 10.70
C MET A 245 5.85 -10.08 10.34
N VAL A 246 6.95 -9.77 11.08
CA VAL A 246 7.85 -8.67 10.72
C VAL A 246 8.48 -8.92 9.34
N LYS A 247 8.99 -10.14 9.07
CA LYS A 247 9.53 -10.49 7.76
C LYS A 247 8.47 -10.38 6.67
N ARG A 248 7.23 -10.83 6.92
CA ARG A 248 6.11 -10.68 5.98
C ARG A 248 5.81 -9.21 5.72
N SER A 249 5.75 -8.38 6.75
CA SER A 249 5.49 -6.94 6.62
C SER A 249 6.58 -6.24 5.83
N LEU A 250 7.85 -6.50 6.10
CA LEU A 250 8.97 -5.95 5.31
C LEU A 250 8.94 -6.41 3.84
N LEU A 251 8.56 -7.68 3.58
CA LEU A 251 8.33 -8.17 2.23
C LEU A 251 7.20 -7.42 1.53
N VAL A 252 6.09 -7.10 2.22
CA VAL A 252 5.00 -6.30 1.65
C VAL A 252 5.48 -4.88 1.34
N LEU A 253 6.18 -4.21 2.25
CA LEU A 253 6.75 -2.88 2.00
C LEU A 253 7.69 -2.90 0.77
N ARG A 254 8.50 -3.95 0.64
CA ARG A 254 9.33 -4.16 -0.55
C ARG A 254 8.49 -4.39 -1.80
N ALA A 255 7.43 -5.20 -1.71
CA ALA A 255 6.54 -5.49 -2.82
C ALA A 255 5.82 -4.24 -3.36
N LEU A 256 5.56 -3.26 -2.50
CA LEU A 256 4.95 -1.96 -2.84
C LEU A 256 5.96 -0.91 -3.32
N THR A 257 7.25 -1.21 -3.32
CA THR A 257 8.32 -0.35 -3.84
C THR A 257 8.57 -0.64 -5.31
N HIS A 258 8.31 0.32 -6.20
CA HIS A 258 8.44 0.13 -7.65
C HIS A 258 9.91 -0.01 -8.09
N ALA A 259 10.25 -1.15 -8.69
CA ALA A 259 11.64 -1.50 -9.04
C ALA A 259 12.29 -0.53 -10.03
N GLY A 260 11.54 0.02 -10.97
CA GLY A 260 12.07 0.88 -12.03
C GLY A 260 12.32 2.32 -11.60
N THR A 261 11.56 2.82 -10.64
CA THR A 261 11.57 4.24 -10.26
C THR A 261 12.00 4.49 -8.83
N GLY A 262 11.73 3.56 -7.90
CA GLY A 262 11.92 3.73 -6.47
C GLY A 262 10.74 4.38 -5.74
N GLY A 263 9.64 4.71 -6.45
CA GLY A 263 8.41 5.17 -5.82
C GLY A 263 7.75 4.06 -4.98
N ILE A 264 7.16 4.41 -3.86
CA ILE A 264 6.52 3.48 -2.92
C ILE A 264 5.03 3.82 -2.87
N VAL A 265 4.16 2.88 -3.31
CA VAL A 265 2.72 3.10 -3.27
C VAL A 265 2.15 2.78 -1.88
N ALA A 266 1.13 3.53 -1.46
CA ALA A 266 0.46 3.29 -0.18
C ALA A 266 -0.27 1.93 -0.17
N ALA A 267 -0.88 1.55 -1.31
CA ALA A 267 -1.44 0.22 -1.55
C ALA A 267 -1.51 -0.06 -3.06
N PRO A 268 -1.61 -1.34 -3.50
CA PRO A 268 -1.74 -1.69 -4.91
C PRO A 268 -3.17 -1.52 -5.43
N THR A 269 -4.13 -1.13 -4.59
CA THR A 269 -5.56 -1.04 -4.86
C THR A 269 -6.08 0.39 -4.87
N ALA A 270 -7.29 0.56 -5.38
CA ALA A 270 -8.03 1.81 -5.39
C ALA A 270 -9.47 1.56 -4.95
N SER A 271 -10.07 2.54 -4.28
CA SER A 271 -11.50 2.59 -3.97
C SER A 271 -12.06 1.43 -3.16
N LEU A 272 -11.24 0.75 -2.38
CA LEU A 272 -11.74 -0.10 -1.31
C LEU A 272 -12.17 0.78 -0.13
N PRO A 273 -13.34 0.53 0.48
CA PRO A 273 -13.97 1.47 1.40
C PRO A 273 -13.40 1.41 2.83
N GLU A 274 -13.28 2.58 3.46
CA GLU A 274 -12.98 2.73 4.89
C GLU A 274 -14.15 2.25 5.78
N GLU A 275 -15.37 2.21 5.23
CA GLU A 275 -16.57 1.63 5.84
C GLU A 275 -17.42 0.96 4.76
N PHE A 276 -17.90 -0.27 5.01
CA PHE A 276 -18.70 -1.00 4.02
C PHE A 276 -20.02 -0.30 3.71
N GLY A 277 -20.24 -0.02 2.41
CA GLY A 277 -21.38 0.78 1.94
C GLY A 277 -21.16 2.28 2.03
N GLY A 278 -20.01 2.73 2.54
CA GLY A 278 -19.64 4.12 2.74
C GLY A 278 -19.16 4.84 1.49
N SER A 279 -18.79 6.12 1.68
CA SER A 279 -18.37 7.02 0.60
C SER A 279 -16.87 7.36 0.62
N ARG A 280 -16.14 6.91 1.63
CA ARG A 280 -14.70 7.14 1.81
C ARG A 280 -13.91 6.04 1.08
N ASN A 281 -13.75 6.23 -0.24
CA ASN A 281 -13.18 5.25 -1.16
C ASN A 281 -12.11 5.94 -1.99
N TRP A 282 -10.81 5.74 -1.68
CA TRP A 282 -9.71 6.51 -2.23
C TRP A 282 -8.75 5.67 -3.07
N ASP A 283 -8.05 6.30 -4.02
CA ASP A 283 -7.02 5.64 -4.83
C ASP A 283 -5.66 5.75 -4.14
N TYR A 284 -5.09 4.61 -3.72
CA TYR A 284 -3.83 4.51 -2.97
C TYR A 284 -2.64 4.04 -3.80
N ARG A 285 -2.78 3.96 -5.12
CA ARG A 285 -1.73 3.48 -6.02
C ARG A 285 -0.67 4.53 -6.35
N TYR A 286 -0.54 5.55 -5.53
CA TYR A 286 0.41 6.65 -5.65
C TYR A 286 1.42 6.65 -4.52
N THR A 287 2.49 7.44 -4.70
CA THR A 287 3.57 7.59 -3.72
C THR A 287 3.33 8.83 -2.87
N TRP A 288 2.84 8.66 -1.65
CA TRP A 288 2.85 9.70 -0.62
C TRP A 288 4.25 9.87 -0.07
N LEU A 289 4.70 11.09 0.13
CA LEU A 289 6.03 11.37 0.66
C LEU A 289 6.15 10.90 2.12
N ARG A 290 5.11 11.08 2.92
CA ARG A 290 5.01 10.60 4.31
C ARG A 290 5.13 9.08 4.40
N ASP A 291 4.26 8.35 3.68
CA ASP A 291 4.22 6.88 3.68
C ASP A 291 5.55 6.28 3.23
N ALA A 292 6.12 6.88 2.19
CA ALA A 292 7.41 6.46 1.68
C ALA A 292 8.55 6.76 2.67
N ALA A 293 8.55 7.91 3.33
CA ALA A 293 9.55 8.28 4.33
C ALA A 293 9.57 7.29 5.50
N LEU A 294 8.41 7.02 6.08
CA LEU A 294 8.26 6.05 7.18
C LEU A 294 8.60 4.60 6.75
N THR A 295 8.27 4.23 5.50
CA THR A 295 8.66 2.91 4.96
C THR A 295 10.18 2.76 4.86
N ILE A 296 10.87 3.82 4.42
CA ILE A 296 12.32 3.84 4.32
C ILE A 296 12.98 3.71 5.69
N GLU A 297 12.47 4.39 6.70
CA GLU A 297 12.93 4.26 8.08
C GLU A 297 12.90 2.80 8.54
N ALA A 298 11.76 2.12 8.41
CA ALA A 298 11.64 0.71 8.80
C ALA A 298 12.62 -0.20 8.02
N MET A 299 12.80 0.04 6.74
CA MET A 299 13.74 -0.74 5.92
C MET A 299 15.20 -0.51 6.31
N VAL A 300 15.58 0.74 6.61
CA VAL A 300 16.94 1.11 7.04
C VAL A 300 17.27 0.47 8.39
N LEU A 301 16.35 0.47 9.34
CA LEU A 301 16.51 -0.18 10.65
C LEU A 301 16.78 -1.69 10.53
N HIS A 302 16.29 -2.33 9.47
CA HIS A 302 16.52 -3.75 9.18
C HIS A 302 17.64 -4.00 8.16
N GLY A 303 18.56 -3.05 7.97
CA GLY A 303 19.77 -3.20 7.16
C GLY A 303 19.58 -2.97 5.65
N TYR A 304 18.37 -2.64 5.16
CA TYR A 304 18.11 -2.45 3.74
C TYR A 304 18.27 -0.98 3.31
N THR A 305 19.52 -0.52 3.17
CA THR A 305 19.84 0.88 2.79
C THR A 305 19.75 1.15 1.29
N ASP A 306 19.92 0.14 0.41
CA ASP A 306 19.86 0.33 -1.05
C ASP A 306 18.49 0.80 -1.55
N GLY A 307 17.41 0.34 -0.91
CA GLY A 307 16.06 0.83 -1.18
C GLY A 307 15.89 2.30 -0.82
N ALA A 308 16.45 2.71 0.29
CA ALA A 308 16.43 4.09 0.77
C ALA A 308 17.17 5.05 -0.19
N LYS A 309 18.32 4.64 -0.72
CA LYS A 309 19.04 5.40 -1.76
C LYS A 309 18.20 5.53 -3.03
N THR A 310 17.59 4.45 -3.48
CA THR A 310 16.74 4.44 -4.67
C THR A 310 15.53 5.36 -4.51
N TRP A 311 14.92 5.37 -3.32
CA TRP A 311 13.84 6.28 -2.98
C TRP A 311 14.34 7.74 -2.90
N ARG A 312 15.48 8.01 -2.27
CA ARG A 312 16.08 9.35 -2.25
C ARG A 312 16.30 9.89 -3.66
N ASP A 313 16.81 9.05 -4.56
CA ASP A 313 17.01 9.42 -5.97
C ASP A 313 15.67 9.65 -6.69
N TRP A 314 14.63 8.87 -6.36
CA TRP A 314 13.26 9.09 -6.85
C TRP A 314 12.73 10.44 -6.36
N LEU A 315 12.85 10.73 -5.07
CA LEU A 315 12.42 11.98 -4.45
C LEU A 315 13.07 13.18 -5.13
N LEU A 316 14.39 13.14 -5.32
CA LEU A 316 15.15 14.19 -6.01
C LEU A 316 14.59 14.44 -7.42
N ARG A 317 14.23 13.40 -8.17
CA ARG A 317 13.62 13.53 -9.51
C ARG A 317 12.19 14.09 -9.43
N ALA A 318 11.36 13.62 -8.51
CA ALA A 318 9.97 14.04 -8.37
C ALA A 318 9.84 15.52 -8.00
N VAL A 319 10.76 16.02 -7.16
CA VAL A 319 10.77 17.41 -6.67
C VAL A 319 11.61 18.34 -7.57
N ALA A 320 12.44 17.77 -8.47
CA ALA A 320 13.32 18.54 -9.33
C ALA A 320 12.58 19.60 -10.17
N GLY A 321 13.17 20.79 -10.25
CA GLY A 321 12.65 21.91 -11.05
C GLY A 321 11.66 22.81 -10.33
N ASP A 322 10.90 22.34 -9.35
CA ASP A 322 9.98 23.17 -8.56
C ASP A 322 9.82 22.69 -7.11
N PRO A 323 10.88 22.73 -6.29
CA PRO A 323 10.80 22.32 -4.89
C PRO A 323 9.88 23.24 -4.04
N GLY A 324 9.61 24.46 -4.48
CA GLY A 324 8.68 25.40 -3.83
C GLY A 324 7.21 25.02 -3.98
N ARG A 325 6.92 23.98 -4.78
CA ARG A 325 5.60 23.39 -4.98
C ARG A 325 5.63 21.92 -4.62
N LEU A 326 6.15 21.60 -3.46
CA LEU A 326 6.10 20.23 -2.93
C LEU A 326 4.64 19.77 -2.86
N GLN A 327 4.34 18.62 -3.47
CA GLN A 327 3.05 17.94 -3.33
C GLN A 327 3.18 16.87 -2.25
N ILE A 328 2.06 16.49 -1.68
CA ILE A 328 2.01 15.42 -0.67
C ILE A 328 2.19 14.05 -1.30
N MET A 329 1.77 13.90 -2.57
CA MET A 329 1.86 12.65 -3.33
C MET A 329 2.21 12.88 -4.80
N TYR A 330 2.70 11.82 -5.43
CA TYR A 330 3.11 11.78 -6.84
C TYR A 330 2.72 10.43 -7.46
N GLY A 331 2.65 10.37 -8.79
CA GLY A 331 2.67 9.06 -9.47
C GLY A 331 3.99 8.32 -9.20
N ILE A 332 4.02 7.02 -9.40
CA ILE A 332 5.22 6.20 -9.18
C ILE A 332 6.44 6.67 -9.99
N ASP A 333 6.23 7.33 -11.12
CA ASP A 333 7.24 7.92 -11.99
C ASP A 333 7.63 9.36 -11.62
N GLY A 334 7.02 9.93 -10.58
CA GLY A 334 7.20 11.31 -10.14
C GLY A 334 6.27 12.31 -10.82
N ARG A 335 5.27 11.86 -11.62
CA ARG A 335 4.30 12.79 -12.23
C ARG A 335 3.44 13.47 -11.18
N ARG A 336 3.14 14.75 -11.45
CA ARG A 336 2.42 15.65 -10.52
C ARG A 336 0.90 15.71 -10.77
N HIS A 337 0.46 15.33 -11.95
CA HIS A 337 -0.95 15.43 -12.34
C HIS A 337 -1.68 14.10 -12.06
N LEU A 338 -2.51 14.10 -11.02
CA LEU A 338 -3.24 12.93 -10.51
C LEU A 338 -4.74 13.26 -10.38
N PRO A 339 -5.45 13.57 -11.48
CA PRO A 339 -6.82 14.04 -11.43
C PRO A 339 -7.75 12.96 -10.86
N GLU A 340 -8.52 13.34 -9.82
CA GLU A 340 -9.57 12.49 -9.28
C GLU A 340 -10.74 12.41 -10.26
N ALA A 341 -11.25 11.20 -10.47
CA ALA A 341 -12.41 10.93 -11.31
C ALA A 341 -13.24 9.78 -10.74
N GLU A 342 -14.54 9.84 -10.94
CA GLU A 342 -15.47 8.78 -10.53
C GLU A 342 -15.74 7.78 -11.67
N LEU A 343 -15.96 6.52 -11.29
CA LEU A 343 -16.33 5.41 -12.17
C LEU A 343 -17.77 4.96 -11.85
N PRO A 344 -18.80 5.66 -12.34
CA PRO A 344 -20.19 5.44 -11.90
C PRO A 344 -20.79 4.12 -12.36
N HIS A 345 -20.16 3.43 -13.34
CA HIS A 345 -20.59 2.13 -13.84
C HIS A 345 -20.20 0.97 -12.92
N LEU A 346 -19.22 1.15 -12.03
CA LEU A 346 -18.83 0.14 -11.04
C LEU A 346 -19.71 0.26 -9.79
N ALA A 347 -20.04 -0.90 -9.20
CA ALA A 347 -20.86 -0.95 -7.99
C ALA A 347 -20.11 -0.51 -6.72
N GLY A 348 -18.78 -0.64 -6.71
CA GLY A 348 -17.94 -0.53 -5.54
C GLY A 348 -17.93 -1.80 -4.69
N TYR A 349 -16.82 -2.02 -3.98
CA TYR A 349 -16.70 -3.12 -3.02
C TYR A 349 -17.77 -2.98 -1.94
N GLU A 350 -18.52 -4.05 -1.63
CA GLU A 350 -19.68 -4.03 -0.72
C GLU A 350 -20.69 -2.90 -1.05
N ASN A 351 -20.83 -2.57 -2.34
CA ASN A 351 -21.68 -1.47 -2.85
C ASN A 351 -21.28 -0.06 -2.36
N SER A 352 -20.03 0.13 -1.98
CA SER A 352 -19.48 1.42 -1.52
C SER A 352 -19.23 2.35 -2.70
N ARG A 353 -19.87 3.51 -2.70
CA ARG A 353 -19.81 4.50 -3.78
C ARG A 353 -19.48 5.88 -3.24
N PRO A 354 -18.85 6.73 -4.09
CA PRO A 354 -18.42 6.51 -5.47
C PRO A 354 -17.13 5.67 -5.55
N VAL A 355 -16.94 4.94 -6.67
CA VAL A 355 -15.64 4.37 -7.02
C VAL A 355 -14.81 5.47 -7.64
N ARG A 356 -13.60 5.72 -7.10
CA ARG A 356 -12.70 6.80 -7.53
C ARG A 356 -11.38 6.26 -8.05
N ILE A 357 -10.81 6.97 -9.02
CA ILE A 357 -9.42 6.85 -9.48
C ILE A 357 -8.79 8.24 -9.49
N GLY A 358 -7.46 8.32 -9.33
CA GLY A 358 -6.83 9.60 -9.01
C GLY A 358 -7.11 9.99 -7.56
N ASN A 359 -6.50 11.08 -7.08
CA ASN A 359 -6.71 11.51 -5.70
C ASN A 359 -6.65 13.04 -5.60
N GLY A 360 -7.76 13.65 -5.17
CA GLY A 360 -7.91 15.10 -5.06
C GLY A 360 -7.09 15.74 -3.93
N ALA A 361 -6.57 14.96 -2.99
CA ALA A 361 -5.68 15.47 -1.94
C ALA A 361 -4.32 15.92 -2.49
N VAL A 362 -3.97 15.58 -3.74
CA VAL A 362 -2.74 16.01 -4.41
C VAL A 362 -2.51 17.53 -4.38
N ASP A 363 -3.57 18.33 -4.35
CA ASP A 363 -3.51 19.79 -4.31
C ASP A 363 -3.48 20.38 -2.89
N GLN A 364 -3.52 19.52 -1.86
CA GLN A 364 -3.51 19.97 -0.46
C GLN A 364 -2.10 20.43 -0.02
N TYR A 365 -2.07 21.36 0.93
CA TYR A 365 -0.90 21.64 1.73
C TYR A 365 -1.03 20.93 3.07
N GLN A 366 -0.03 20.12 3.41
CA GLN A 366 0.10 19.40 4.67
C GLN A 366 1.45 19.77 5.31
N ALA A 367 1.40 20.21 6.56
CA ALA A 367 2.58 20.75 7.23
C ALA A 367 3.55 19.65 7.73
N ASP A 368 3.12 18.39 7.77
CA ASP A 368 3.93 17.25 8.20
C ASP A 368 4.95 16.80 7.15
N VAL A 369 4.61 16.85 5.86
CA VAL A 369 5.30 16.16 4.77
C VAL A 369 6.80 16.44 4.69
N ALA A 370 7.21 17.72 4.79
CA ALA A 370 8.64 18.02 4.72
C ALA A 370 9.38 17.59 6.00
N GLY A 371 8.68 17.54 7.15
CA GLY A 371 9.22 17.00 8.39
C GLY A 371 9.52 15.50 8.29
N GLU A 372 8.58 14.72 7.76
CA GLU A 372 8.75 13.28 7.51
C GLU A 372 9.94 13.02 6.58
N VAL A 373 10.03 13.75 5.47
CA VAL A 373 11.17 13.65 4.55
C VAL A 373 12.50 13.97 5.22
N MET A 374 12.54 15.00 6.08
CA MET A 374 13.76 15.39 6.80
C MET A 374 14.20 14.32 7.80
N ILE A 375 13.24 13.68 8.50
CA ILE A 375 13.52 12.59 9.44
C ILE A 375 14.07 11.38 8.67
N ALA A 376 13.40 10.93 7.61
CA ALA A 376 13.86 9.78 6.81
C ALA A 376 15.27 9.98 6.21
N LEU A 377 15.59 11.20 5.75
CA LEU A 377 16.94 11.51 5.25
C LEU A 377 17.97 11.61 6.40
N ALA A 378 17.54 11.98 7.61
CA ALA A 378 18.39 11.94 8.79
C ALA A 378 18.73 10.50 9.20
N ASP A 379 17.75 9.60 9.21
CA ASP A 379 17.94 8.18 9.54
C ASP A 379 18.87 7.50 8.53
N LEU A 380 18.74 7.84 7.24
CA LEU A 380 19.65 7.36 6.22
C LEU A 380 21.10 7.83 6.46
N ARG A 381 21.30 9.08 6.91
CA ARG A 381 22.61 9.60 7.35
C ARG A 381 23.15 8.88 8.56
N ASP A 382 22.30 8.68 9.57
CA ASP A 382 22.64 7.98 10.81
C ASP A 382 23.04 6.51 10.57
N ALA A 383 22.47 5.89 9.54
CA ALA A 383 22.85 4.56 9.03
C ALA A 383 24.19 4.57 8.26
N GLY A 384 24.86 5.73 8.14
CA GLY A 384 26.18 5.85 7.53
C GLY A 384 26.18 6.12 6.03
N GLU A 385 25.02 6.37 5.41
CA GLU A 385 24.95 6.74 4.01
C GLU A 385 25.29 8.22 3.80
N PRO A 386 26.28 8.54 2.94
CA PRO A 386 26.75 9.92 2.79
C PRO A 386 25.71 10.79 2.11
N GLU A 387 25.63 12.04 2.56
CA GLU A 387 24.93 13.09 1.83
C GLU A 387 25.70 13.54 0.61
N ASP A 388 24.97 13.91 -0.44
CA ASP A 388 25.51 14.62 -1.57
C ASP A 388 24.95 16.06 -1.67
N GLN A 389 25.55 16.85 -2.57
CA GLN A 389 25.14 18.25 -2.73
C GLN A 389 23.67 18.42 -3.19
N TRP A 390 23.08 17.40 -3.84
CA TRP A 390 21.71 17.46 -4.36
C TRP A 390 20.70 17.14 -3.25
N SER A 391 20.95 16.07 -2.49
CA SER A 391 20.14 15.69 -1.35
C SER A 391 20.15 16.78 -0.26
N TRP A 392 21.33 17.29 0.08
CA TRP A 392 21.43 18.42 1.02
C TRP A 392 20.82 19.71 0.48
N GLY A 393 20.97 19.97 -0.83
CA GLY A 393 20.31 21.09 -1.50
C GLY A 393 18.79 21.03 -1.40
N LEU A 394 18.20 19.84 -1.56
CA LEU A 394 16.76 19.61 -1.35
C LEU A 394 16.37 19.91 0.10
N GLN A 395 17.07 19.36 1.10
CA GLN A 395 16.78 19.59 2.52
C GLN A 395 16.80 21.08 2.88
N ARG A 396 17.81 21.83 2.45
CA ARG A 396 17.86 23.30 2.62
C ARG A 396 16.66 23.99 1.96
N HIS A 397 16.20 23.47 0.83
CA HIS A 397 15.02 24.03 0.15
C HIS A 397 13.73 23.77 0.92
N LEU A 398 13.54 22.57 1.49
CA LEU A 398 12.42 22.24 2.37
C LEU A 398 12.39 23.11 3.62
N LEU A 399 13.55 23.36 4.24
CA LEU A 399 13.66 24.26 5.39
C LEU A 399 13.29 25.70 5.02
N ARG A 400 13.69 26.19 3.83
CA ARG A 400 13.27 27.49 3.32
C ARG A 400 11.77 27.55 3.07
N PHE A 401 11.21 26.51 2.43
CA PHE A 401 9.78 26.41 2.21
C PHE A 401 8.99 26.49 3.52
N TYR A 402 9.42 25.78 4.56
CA TYR A 402 8.81 25.87 5.88
C TYR A 402 8.97 27.25 6.53
N ALA A 403 10.14 27.89 6.38
CA ALA A 403 10.34 29.23 6.89
C ALA A 403 9.38 30.26 6.26
N GLU A 404 9.08 30.10 4.96
CA GLU A 404 8.14 30.95 4.22
C GLU A 404 6.67 30.64 4.53
N ASN A 405 6.36 29.41 5.01
CA ASN A 405 4.99 28.93 5.28
C ASN A 405 4.72 28.66 6.76
N VAL A 406 5.57 29.12 7.68
CA VAL A 406 5.46 28.82 9.11
C VAL A 406 4.13 29.26 9.74
N ASP A 407 3.50 30.29 9.18
CA ASP A 407 2.19 30.81 9.64
C ASP A 407 1.01 30.35 8.77
N ARG A 408 1.20 29.33 7.93
CA ARG A 408 0.16 28.78 7.08
C ARG A 408 -0.59 27.65 7.78
N GLN A 409 -1.93 27.72 7.77
CA GLN A 409 -2.81 26.60 8.14
C GLN A 409 -2.79 25.51 7.06
N ASP A 410 -3.08 24.27 7.46
CA ASP A 410 -2.99 23.10 6.58
C ASP A 410 -4.22 22.16 6.70
N HIS A 411 -4.16 21.02 6.01
CA HIS A 411 -5.21 19.99 6.01
C HIS A 411 -4.93 18.84 7.01
N GLY A 412 -3.80 18.89 7.72
CA GLY A 412 -3.37 17.83 8.64
C GLY A 412 -2.97 16.53 7.94
N ILE A 413 -2.41 15.61 8.70
CA ILE A 413 -1.90 14.30 8.25
C ILE A 413 -3.01 13.43 7.59
N TRP A 414 -4.27 13.59 8.01
CA TRP A 414 -5.41 12.79 7.55
C TRP A 414 -6.12 13.36 6.32
N GLU A 415 -5.53 14.37 5.66
CA GLU A 415 -6.06 14.93 4.40
C GLU A 415 -7.47 15.50 4.53
N MET A 416 -7.73 16.19 5.68
CA MET A 416 -9.03 16.77 6.00
C MET A 416 -9.58 17.59 4.82
N ARG A 417 -10.85 17.41 4.51
CA ARG A 417 -11.57 18.19 3.47
C ARG A 417 -12.39 19.33 4.07
N GLY A 418 -12.33 19.49 5.41
CA GLY A 418 -12.92 20.59 6.15
C GLY A 418 -12.08 21.87 6.10
N ASP A 419 -12.32 22.76 7.07
CA ASP A 419 -11.61 24.03 7.18
C ASP A 419 -10.12 23.82 7.53
N LEU A 420 -9.26 24.68 7.00
CA LEU A 420 -7.82 24.68 7.34
C LEU A 420 -7.61 25.03 8.82
N ALA A 421 -6.64 24.37 9.45
CA ALA A 421 -6.29 24.61 10.84
C ALA A 421 -4.77 24.54 11.07
N TYR A 422 -4.33 24.89 12.28
CA TYR A 422 -3.00 24.54 12.77
C TYR A 422 -3.10 23.20 13.49
N PHE A 423 -2.73 22.11 12.81
CA PHE A 423 -2.68 20.77 13.39
C PHE A 423 -1.42 20.62 14.24
N THR A 424 -1.59 20.19 15.49
CA THR A 424 -0.46 20.04 16.42
C THR A 424 0.61 19.11 15.88
N HIS A 425 0.24 17.97 15.28
CA HIS A 425 1.19 17.05 14.65
C HIS A 425 1.98 17.76 13.53
N GLY A 426 1.32 18.45 12.60
CA GLY A 426 2.01 19.17 11.52
C GLY A 426 2.97 20.24 12.03
N ARG A 427 2.62 20.93 13.14
CA ARG A 427 3.50 21.92 13.79
C ARG A 427 4.72 21.26 14.41
N VAL A 428 4.57 20.09 15.03
CA VAL A 428 5.67 19.30 15.56
C VAL A 428 6.59 18.81 14.43
N MET A 429 6.03 18.40 13.29
CA MET A 429 6.82 18.01 12.12
C MET A 429 7.60 19.19 11.52
N MET A 430 7.05 20.41 11.50
CA MET A 430 7.81 21.61 11.12
C MET A 430 8.98 21.86 12.09
N TRP A 431 8.73 21.70 13.41
CA TRP A 431 9.78 21.80 14.43
C TRP A 431 10.87 20.76 14.18
N ALA A 432 10.48 19.50 13.95
CA ALA A 432 11.40 18.40 13.68
C ALA A 432 12.28 18.66 12.45
N ALA A 433 11.71 19.21 11.38
CA ALA A 433 12.47 19.58 10.19
C ALA A 433 13.62 20.56 10.51
N PHE A 434 13.33 21.64 11.24
CA PHE A 434 14.37 22.61 11.63
C PHE A 434 15.39 21.99 12.59
N ASN A 435 14.94 21.12 13.51
CA ASN A 435 15.82 20.42 14.43
C ASN A 435 16.79 19.48 13.70
N GLU A 436 16.29 18.68 12.73
CA GLU A 436 17.11 17.77 11.93
C GLU A 436 18.04 18.53 10.98
N GLY A 437 17.63 19.67 10.42
CA GLY A 437 18.50 20.54 9.65
C GLY A 437 19.67 21.10 10.47
N LEU A 438 19.42 21.56 11.69
CA LEU A 438 20.45 22.05 12.63
C LEU A 438 21.36 20.91 13.08
N ARG A 439 20.81 19.72 13.38
CA ARG A 439 21.57 18.53 13.75
C ARG A 439 22.51 18.10 12.61
N ALA A 440 22.00 18.06 11.38
CA ALA A 440 22.80 17.72 10.20
C ALA A 440 24.04 18.62 10.07
N VAL A 441 23.88 19.94 10.21
CA VAL A 441 25.02 20.88 10.14
C VAL A 441 25.99 20.70 11.31
N ALA A 442 25.48 20.43 12.52
CA ALA A 442 26.32 20.29 13.71
C ALA A 442 27.14 18.98 13.72
N GLU A 443 26.53 17.87 13.32
CA GLU A 443 27.10 16.52 13.45
C GLU A 443 27.81 16.05 12.17
N HIS A 444 27.30 16.46 10.99
CA HIS A 444 27.76 16.02 9.68
C HIS A 444 28.29 17.17 8.82
N GLY A 445 28.51 18.35 9.40
CA GLY A 445 29.04 19.52 8.68
C GLY A 445 30.34 19.22 7.95
N GLY A 446 30.44 19.62 6.66
CA GLY A 446 31.57 19.34 5.80
C GLY A 446 31.34 19.84 4.38
N ASP A 447 32.02 19.23 3.38
CA ASP A 447 32.01 19.70 1.99
C ASP A 447 30.60 19.77 1.37
N CYS A 448 29.70 18.86 1.73
CA CYS A 448 28.33 18.78 1.19
C CYS A 448 27.28 19.38 2.13
N VAL A 449 27.37 19.12 3.45
CA VAL A 449 26.39 19.58 4.44
C VAL A 449 26.81 20.93 5.00
N THR A 450 26.29 22.01 4.42
CA THR A 450 26.67 23.39 4.78
C THR A 450 25.45 24.29 4.93
N ALA A 451 25.52 25.26 5.84
CA ALA A 451 24.55 26.34 5.98
C ALA A 451 25.29 27.68 6.25
N THR A 452 24.66 28.78 5.91
CA THR A 452 25.18 30.11 6.30
C THR A 452 24.82 30.44 7.74
N ASP A 453 25.51 31.37 8.37
CA ASP A 453 25.20 31.82 9.72
C ASP A 453 23.74 32.33 9.81
N GLU A 454 23.26 33.03 8.77
CA GLU A 454 21.88 33.55 8.69
C GLU A 454 20.84 32.39 8.62
N GLU A 455 21.16 31.31 7.89
CA GLU A 455 20.29 30.13 7.85
C GLU A 455 20.22 29.43 9.22
N ILE A 456 21.36 29.24 9.88
CA ILE A 456 21.42 28.64 11.23
C ILE A 456 20.66 29.50 12.24
N GLU A 457 20.83 30.82 12.22
CA GLU A 457 20.10 31.73 13.09
C GLU A 457 18.59 31.69 12.80
N LEU A 458 18.17 31.63 11.54
CA LEU A 458 16.77 31.53 11.14
C LEU A 458 16.14 30.21 11.62
N TRP A 459 16.78 29.07 11.33
CA TRP A 459 16.28 27.74 11.71
C TRP A 459 16.19 27.60 13.23
N THR A 460 17.21 28.08 13.96
CA THR A 460 17.20 28.09 15.44
C THR A 460 16.01 28.88 15.96
N ARG A 461 15.83 30.11 15.47
CA ARG A 461 14.71 30.98 15.91
C ARG A 461 13.35 30.38 15.60
N LEU A 462 13.17 29.75 14.43
CA LEU A 462 11.90 29.13 14.03
C LEU A 462 11.63 27.84 14.81
N ARG A 463 12.65 27.01 15.02
CA ARG A 463 12.54 25.83 15.88
C ARG A 463 12.10 26.21 17.30
N ASP A 464 12.77 27.19 17.91
CA ASP A 464 12.49 27.62 19.27
C ASP A 464 11.10 28.27 19.38
N ARG A 465 10.70 29.09 18.40
CA ARG A 465 9.34 29.65 18.29
C ARG A 465 8.29 28.55 18.20
N LEU A 466 8.48 27.54 17.35
CA LEU A 466 7.55 26.42 17.20
C LEU A 466 7.45 25.61 18.49
N TYR A 467 8.57 25.39 19.19
CA TYR A 467 8.59 24.70 20.48
C TYR A 467 7.71 25.40 21.49
N ASP A 468 7.90 26.71 21.68
CA ASP A 468 7.10 27.51 22.61
C ASP A 468 5.61 27.53 22.20
N GLU A 469 5.33 27.75 20.92
CA GLU A 469 3.98 27.80 20.36
C GLU A 469 3.21 26.48 20.55
N ILE A 470 3.84 25.33 20.30
CA ILE A 470 3.23 24.01 20.47
C ILE A 470 2.89 23.77 21.95
N HIS A 471 3.77 24.16 22.86
CA HIS A 471 3.52 24.03 24.29
C HIS A 471 2.47 25.01 24.82
N GLU A 472 2.32 26.17 24.21
CA GLU A 472 1.34 27.20 24.59
C GLU A 472 -0.04 26.94 23.98
N SER A 473 -0.09 26.56 22.69
CA SER A 473 -1.34 26.47 21.92
C SER A 473 -1.79 25.04 21.63
N GLY A 474 -0.84 24.09 21.53
CA GLY A 474 -1.13 22.68 21.30
C GLY A 474 -1.43 21.89 22.57
N TRP A 475 -1.04 22.40 23.75
CA TRP A 475 -1.32 21.81 25.05
C TRP A 475 -2.60 22.40 25.66
N ASN A 476 -3.50 21.57 26.17
CA ASN A 476 -4.69 22.00 26.87
C ASN A 476 -4.67 21.55 28.32
N GLU A 477 -4.56 22.51 29.26
CA GLU A 477 -4.49 22.26 30.71
C GLU A 477 -5.78 21.63 31.26
N GLU A 478 -6.96 21.96 30.71
CA GLU A 478 -8.23 21.40 31.18
C GLU A 478 -8.38 19.94 30.81
N LEU A 479 -7.92 19.55 29.60
CA LEU A 479 -7.90 18.17 29.16
C LEU A 479 -6.71 17.39 29.73
N GLY A 480 -5.63 18.08 30.11
CA GLY A 480 -4.36 17.47 30.46
C GLY A 480 -3.71 16.72 29.29
N SER A 481 -3.85 17.25 28.07
CA SER A 481 -3.48 16.59 26.81
C SER A 481 -3.05 17.60 25.75
N PHE A 482 -2.15 17.19 24.86
CA PHE A 482 -2.06 17.83 23.55
C PHE A 482 -3.37 17.60 22.79
N VAL A 483 -3.69 18.50 21.87
CA VAL A 483 -4.95 18.52 21.10
C VAL A 483 -4.68 18.44 19.61
N GLN A 484 -5.66 17.95 18.85
CA GLN A 484 -5.56 17.78 17.39
C GLN A 484 -5.20 19.09 16.69
N THR A 485 -5.93 20.17 17.01
CA THR A 485 -5.71 21.49 16.41
C THR A 485 -5.69 22.58 17.47
N TYR A 486 -5.03 23.70 17.15
CA TYR A 486 -5.14 24.92 17.95
C TYR A 486 -6.56 25.44 17.83
N ALA A 487 -7.32 25.40 18.91
CA ALA A 487 -8.76 25.60 18.84
C ALA A 487 -9.18 26.98 18.31
N PRO A 488 -10.10 27.01 17.35
CA PRO A 488 -10.72 28.25 16.91
C PRO A 488 -11.78 28.77 17.90
N SER A 489 -12.28 27.91 18.81
CA SER A 489 -13.33 28.28 19.80
C SER A 489 -13.16 27.52 21.10
N PRO A 490 -13.26 28.19 22.28
CA PRO A 490 -13.21 27.51 23.56
C PRO A 490 -14.30 26.44 23.69
N GLY A 491 -13.89 25.21 24.08
CA GLY A 491 -14.80 24.09 24.33
C GLY A 491 -14.88 23.04 23.20
N PHE A 492 -14.21 23.26 22.06
CA PHE A 492 -14.10 22.29 20.96
C PHE A 492 -12.67 21.74 20.88
N TRP A 493 -12.30 20.93 21.87
CA TRP A 493 -11.01 20.29 21.91
C TRP A 493 -11.16 18.82 21.58
N GLU A 494 -10.46 18.37 20.54
CA GLU A 494 -10.38 16.98 20.12
C GLU A 494 -8.95 16.45 20.28
N VAL A 495 -8.81 15.15 20.46
CA VAL A 495 -7.54 14.45 20.37
C VAL A 495 -7.48 13.67 19.06
N ASP A 496 -6.28 13.25 18.68
CA ASP A 496 -5.97 12.64 17.41
C ASP A 496 -4.88 11.57 17.62
N ALA A 497 -5.00 10.44 16.98
CA ALA A 497 -4.02 9.36 17.10
C ALA A 497 -2.62 9.76 16.60
N SER A 498 -2.51 10.74 15.69
CA SER A 498 -1.21 11.24 15.24
C SER A 498 -0.37 11.89 16.36
N LEU A 499 -1.01 12.31 17.46
CA LEU A 499 -0.30 12.81 18.65
C LEU A 499 0.56 11.73 19.33
N LEU A 500 0.31 10.44 19.07
CA LEU A 500 1.17 9.33 19.50
C LEU A 500 2.55 9.37 18.83
N GLN A 501 2.70 10.11 17.72
CA GLN A 501 3.97 10.25 16.99
C GLN A 501 4.87 11.39 17.51
N LEU A 502 4.42 12.19 18.49
CA LEU A 502 5.22 13.28 19.03
C LEU A 502 6.59 12.82 19.61
N PRO A 503 6.68 11.70 20.35
CA PRO A 503 7.97 11.19 20.83
C PRO A 503 8.90 10.72 19.71
N HIS A 504 8.36 10.14 18.65
CA HIS A 504 9.13 9.69 17.49
C HIS A 504 9.95 10.83 16.87
N THR A 505 9.40 12.05 16.83
CA THR A 505 10.11 13.25 16.35
C THR A 505 11.19 13.77 17.29
N LYS A 506 11.34 13.19 18.48
CA LYS A 506 12.20 13.67 19.58
C LYS A 506 11.78 15.03 20.16
N PHE A 507 10.55 15.46 19.89
CA PHE A 507 9.97 16.69 20.43
C PHE A 507 9.73 16.60 21.93
N ILE A 508 9.25 15.46 22.40
CA ILE A 508 8.94 15.16 23.80
C ILE A 508 9.28 13.70 24.12
N ALA A 509 9.67 13.39 25.34
CA ALA A 509 9.91 12.00 25.74
C ALA A 509 8.58 11.23 25.88
N ALA A 510 8.60 9.92 25.58
CA ALA A 510 7.41 9.06 25.66
C ALA A 510 6.85 8.95 27.10
N ASP A 511 7.71 9.12 28.12
CA ASP A 511 7.38 9.09 29.54
C ASP A 511 7.18 10.51 30.16
N ASP A 512 7.25 11.59 29.37
CA ASP A 512 6.93 12.94 29.84
C ASP A 512 5.48 12.98 30.36
N PRO A 513 5.20 13.59 31.53
CA PRO A 513 3.84 13.69 32.09
C PRO A 513 2.78 14.22 31.12
N ARG A 514 3.14 15.11 30.21
CA ARG A 514 2.21 15.63 29.18
C ARG A 514 1.92 14.57 28.10
N MET A 515 2.93 13.81 27.70
CA MET A 515 2.72 12.72 26.76
C MET A 515 1.88 11.59 27.37
N LEU A 516 2.14 11.24 28.64
CA LEU A 516 1.31 10.29 29.39
C LEU A 516 -0.14 10.79 29.55
N GLY A 517 -0.35 12.09 29.79
CA GLY A 517 -1.68 12.70 29.81
C GLY A 517 -2.38 12.61 28.48
N THR A 518 -1.65 12.87 27.38
CA THR A 518 -2.16 12.72 26.00
C THR A 518 -2.53 11.29 25.68
N LEU A 519 -1.68 10.32 26.04
CA LEU A 519 -1.96 8.90 25.89
C LEU A 519 -3.24 8.50 26.64
N ALA A 520 -3.37 8.88 27.91
CA ALA A 520 -4.57 8.58 28.71
C ALA A 520 -5.85 9.21 28.13
N ARG A 521 -5.73 10.37 27.48
CA ARG A 521 -6.85 11.03 26.82
C ARG A 521 -7.24 10.31 25.53
N ILE A 522 -6.27 9.89 24.71
CA ILE A 522 -6.46 9.10 23.49
C ILE A 522 -7.11 7.75 23.84
N GLU A 523 -6.60 7.04 24.86
CA GLU A 523 -7.20 5.78 25.33
C GLU A 523 -8.69 5.94 25.66
N LYS A 524 -9.03 7.05 26.32
CA LYS A 524 -10.41 7.32 26.74
C LYS A 524 -11.34 7.68 25.60
N ASP A 525 -10.87 8.45 24.63
CA ASP A 525 -11.73 9.11 23.63
C ASP A 525 -11.72 8.38 22.27
N LEU A 526 -10.66 7.66 21.95
CA LEU A 526 -10.46 7.03 20.63
C LEU A 526 -10.35 5.51 20.66
N VAL A 527 -10.12 4.89 21.82
CA VAL A 527 -10.08 3.41 21.91
C VAL A 527 -11.47 2.89 22.21
N ASP A 528 -11.94 1.95 21.39
CA ASP A 528 -13.25 1.31 21.53
C ASP A 528 -13.25 0.18 22.58
N GLU A 529 -14.43 -0.42 22.82
CA GLU A 529 -14.59 -1.51 23.82
C GLU A 529 -13.85 -2.80 23.41
N ALA A 530 -13.55 -2.99 22.11
CA ALA A 530 -12.82 -4.13 21.59
C ALA A 530 -11.28 -3.92 21.67
N GLY A 531 -10.83 -2.70 21.98
CA GLY A 531 -9.44 -2.33 22.12
C GLY A 531 -8.82 -1.76 20.84
N PHE A 532 -9.63 -1.44 19.83
CA PHE A 532 -9.17 -0.79 18.61
C PHE A 532 -9.20 0.72 18.75
N ILE A 533 -8.26 1.39 18.10
CA ILE A 533 -8.14 2.85 18.14
C ILE A 533 -8.60 3.47 16.81
N HIS A 534 -9.48 4.48 16.91
CA HIS A 534 -9.83 5.35 15.79
C HIS A 534 -8.80 6.47 15.63
N ARG A 535 -8.57 6.94 14.40
CA ARG A 535 -7.61 8.02 14.13
C ARG A 535 -8.08 9.36 14.72
N TYR A 536 -9.38 9.65 14.70
CA TYR A 536 -10.05 10.79 15.33
C TYR A 536 -11.56 10.49 15.44
N ARG A 537 -12.33 11.40 16.03
CA ARG A 537 -13.80 11.25 16.09
C ARG A 537 -14.45 11.87 14.84
N THR A 538 -14.91 11.04 13.91
CA THR A 538 -15.65 11.45 12.70
C THR A 538 -16.88 12.29 13.01
N ALA A 539 -17.60 11.98 14.10
CA ALA A 539 -18.78 12.72 14.59
C ALA A 539 -18.49 14.19 14.91
N SER A 540 -17.21 14.62 15.02
CA SER A 540 -16.85 16.04 15.16
C SER A 540 -17.13 16.85 13.88
N GLY A 541 -17.18 16.19 12.71
CA GLY A 541 -17.34 16.80 11.38
C GLY A 541 -16.15 17.66 10.95
N MET A 542 -15.00 17.57 11.64
CA MET A 542 -13.81 18.37 11.35
C MET A 542 -13.19 17.97 10.00
N ASP A 543 -13.33 16.71 9.62
CA ASP A 543 -12.81 16.18 8.34
C ASP A 543 -13.56 16.69 7.11
N GLY A 544 -14.78 17.25 7.28
CA GLY A 544 -15.62 17.75 6.19
C GLY A 544 -16.14 16.64 5.26
N LEU A 545 -16.18 15.39 5.75
CA LEU A 545 -16.65 14.22 5.02
C LEU A 545 -17.93 13.65 5.65
N ASP A 546 -18.77 13.03 4.81
CA ASP A 546 -19.93 12.28 5.26
C ASP A 546 -19.51 10.83 5.59
N GLY A 547 -20.28 10.18 6.50
CA GLY A 547 -20.06 8.77 6.88
C GLY A 547 -19.07 8.61 8.03
N ASP A 548 -18.85 7.35 8.39
CA ASP A 548 -17.94 6.93 9.44
C ASP A 548 -16.76 6.16 8.82
N GLU A 549 -15.88 5.63 9.64
CA GLU A 549 -14.74 4.80 9.25
C GLU A 549 -14.50 3.73 10.31
N TYR A 550 -13.91 2.61 9.90
CA TYR A 550 -13.45 1.61 10.85
C TYR A 550 -12.13 2.03 11.52
N PRO A 551 -11.71 1.37 12.63
CA PRO A 551 -10.39 1.57 13.24
C PRO A 551 -9.25 1.39 12.25
N PHE A 552 -8.32 2.34 12.24
CA PHE A 552 -7.20 2.38 11.32
C PHE A 552 -5.98 1.65 11.91
N LEU A 553 -5.51 0.59 11.25
CA LEU A 553 -4.52 -0.33 11.81
C LEU A 553 -3.15 0.30 12.07
N ILE A 554 -2.74 1.34 11.34
CA ILE A 554 -1.50 2.07 11.65
C ILE A 554 -1.57 2.69 13.05
N CYS A 555 -2.74 3.21 13.47
CA CYS A 555 -2.91 3.82 14.78
C CYS A 555 -2.74 2.81 15.92
N MET A 556 -3.10 1.53 15.68
CA MET A 556 -2.79 0.43 16.59
C MET A 556 -1.27 0.28 16.78
N GLY A 557 -0.51 0.31 15.66
CA GLY A 557 0.95 0.27 15.70
C GLY A 557 1.54 1.42 16.50
N TRP A 558 1.08 2.65 16.28
CA TRP A 558 1.53 3.83 17.03
C TRP A 558 1.19 3.76 18.52
N LEU A 559 0.01 3.21 18.85
CA LEU A 559 -0.39 2.99 20.25
C LEU A 559 0.52 1.97 20.94
N ALA A 560 0.84 0.86 20.26
CA ALA A 560 1.75 -0.16 20.77
C ALA A 560 3.16 0.40 20.95
N GLU A 561 3.67 1.18 20.00
CA GLU A 561 4.97 1.85 20.10
C GLU A 561 5.02 2.78 21.32
N GLN A 562 4.02 3.64 21.50
CA GLN A 562 3.93 4.55 22.64
C GLN A 562 3.83 3.79 23.97
N TYR A 563 3.09 2.68 24.03
CA TYR A 563 3.05 1.83 25.22
C TYR A 563 4.43 1.25 25.54
N ALA A 564 5.12 0.71 24.55
CA ALA A 564 6.45 0.14 24.74
C ALA A 564 7.44 1.20 25.24
N ASP A 565 7.46 2.39 24.61
CA ASP A 565 8.43 3.43 24.91
C ASP A 565 8.15 4.15 26.25
N CYS A 566 6.91 4.06 26.79
CA CYS A 566 6.61 4.51 28.16
C CYS A 566 6.65 3.38 29.22
N GLY A 567 7.13 2.18 28.87
CA GLY A 567 7.34 1.06 29.78
C GLY A 567 6.12 0.15 30.02
N ARG A 568 5.02 0.31 29.25
CA ARG A 568 3.80 -0.51 29.32
C ARG A 568 3.87 -1.69 28.34
N LEU A 569 4.89 -2.55 28.49
CA LEU A 569 5.18 -3.64 27.54
C LEU A 569 4.03 -4.64 27.38
N ASP A 570 3.34 -5.01 28.46
CA ASP A 570 2.21 -5.96 28.41
C ASP A 570 1.05 -5.39 27.58
N ASP A 571 0.82 -4.08 27.64
CA ASP A 571 -0.19 -3.39 26.84
C ASP A 571 0.22 -3.34 25.37
N ALA A 572 1.49 -3.06 25.09
CA ALA A 572 2.03 -3.05 23.73
C ALA A 572 1.92 -4.42 23.05
N GLU A 573 2.25 -5.49 23.78
CA GLU A 573 2.11 -6.86 23.26
C GLU A 573 0.66 -7.25 22.97
N ARG A 574 -0.28 -6.84 23.84
CA ARG A 574 -1.70 -7.08 23.59
C ARG A 574 -2.20 -6.41 22.30
N ILE A 575 -1.70 -5.21 22.00
CA ILE A 575 -2.05 -4.55 20.72
C ILE A 575 -1.47 -5.31 19.53
N LEU A 576 -0.24 -5.79 19.61
CA LEU A 576 0.33 -6.61 18.53
C LEU A 576 -0.38 -7.96 18.36
N ASP A 577 -0.86 -8.57 19.45
CA ASP A 577 -1.69 -9.78 19.36
C ASP A 577 -3.00 -9.51 18.64
N LEU A 578 -3.64 -8.35 18.89
CA LEU A 578 -4.84 -7.93 18.12
C LEU A 578 -4.52 -7.71 16.64
N LEU A 579 -3.37 -7.13 16.30
CA LEU A 579 -2.94 -6.95 14.91
C LEU A 579 -2.64 -8.30 14.23
N ASP A 580 -2.05 -9.26 14.94
CA ASP A 580 -1.85 -10.63 14.43
C ASP A 580 -3.20 -11.30 14.14
N ASP A 581 -4.21 -11.11 15.00
CA ASP A 581 -5.57 -11.64 14.82
C ASP A 581 -6.31 -10.97 13.64
N CYS A 582 -6.00 -9.71 13.30
CA CYS A 582 -6.54 -9.02 12.14
C CYS A 582 -5.91 -9.49 10.82
N ALA A 583 -4.70 -10.01 10.85
CA ALA A 583 -3.99 -10.39 9.63
C ALA A 583 -4.67 -11.56 8.91
N SER A 584 -4.67 -11.51 7.57
CA SER A 584 -5.11 -12.65 6.77
C SER A 584 -4.28 -13.91 7.04
N GLU A 585 -4.77 -15.09 6.61
CA GLU A 585 -4.00 -16.35 6.69
C GLU A 585 -2.61 -16.28 6.02
N LEU A 586 -2.40 -15.29 5.16
CA LEU A 586 -1.14 -15.05 4.44
C LEU A 586 -0.29 -13.95 5.07
N GLY A 587 -0.69 -13.41 6.24
CA GLY A 587 -0.01 -12.36 6.96
C GLY A 587 -0.08 -11.01 6.26
N LEU A 588 -1.21 -10.67 5.64
CA LEU A 588 -1.46 -9.38 5.00
C LEU A 588 -2.45 -8.56 5.82
N LEU A 589 -2.21 -7.25 5.92
CA LEU A 589 -3.03 -6.27 6.62
C LEU A 589 -3.63 -5.27 5.63
N ALA A 590 -4.90 -4.91 5.84
CA ALA A 590 -5.56 -3.81 5.13
C ALA A 590 -5.31 -2.48 5.86
N GLU A 591 -5.92 -1.42 5.38
CA GLU A 591 -5.93 -0.10 6.00
C GLU A 591 -6.64 -0.14 7.35
N GLU A 592 -7.81 -0.74 7.37
CA GLU A 592 -8.75 -0.75 8.47
C GLU A 592 -9.28 -2.15 8.76
N TYR A 593 -9.98 -2.24 9.89
CA TYR A 593 -10.60 -3.48 10.35
C TYR A 593 -11.95 -3.19 11.00
N ASP A 594 -12.98 -3.92 10.58
CA ASP A 594 -14.29 -3.92 11.23
C ASP A 594 -14.31 -4.94 12.39
N PRO A 595 -14.21 -4.51 13.65
CA PRO A 595 -14.18 -5.41 14.79
C PRO A 595 -15.53 -6.11 15.04
N VAL A 596 -16.61 -5.62 14.45
CA VAL A 596 -17.95 -6.22 14.61
C VAL A 596 -18.12 -7.43 13.69
N SER A 597 -17.75 -7.28 12.42
CA SER A 597 -17.85 -8.39 11.46
C SER A 597 -16.59 -9.26 11.41
N GLY A 598 -15.47 -8.80 11.96
CA GLY A 598 -14.18 -9.49 11.91
C GLY A 598 -13.55 -9.44 10.52
N ARG A 599 -13.76 -8.36 9.75
CA ARG A 599 -13.32 -8.22 8.36
C ARG A 599 -12.32 -7.09 8.17
N LEU A 600 -11.37 -7.31 7.28
CA LEU A 600 -10.48 -6.28 6.77
C LEU A 600 -11.24 -5.30 5.85
N ALA A 601 -10.92 -4.01 5.94
CA ALA A 601 -11.52 -2.92 5.17
C ALA A 601 -10.45 -1.92 4.68
N GLY A 602 -10.82 -1.01 3.79
CA GLY A 602 -9.89 -0.07 3.18
C GLY A 602 -8.98 -0.70 2.13
N ASN A 603 -7.99 0.04 1.63
CA ASN A 603 -7.09 -0.44 0.59
C ASN A 603 -6.14 -1.54 1.10
N TYR A 604 -5.84 -2.54 0.24
CA TYR A 604 -5.26 -3.81 0.65
C TYR A 604 -4.23 -4.37 -0.35
N PRO A 605 -3.12 -4.99 0.15
CA PRO A 605 -2.57 -4.74 1.48
C PRO A 605 -2.01 -3.31 1.57
N GLN A 606 -2.04 -2.73 2.78
CA GLN A 606 -1.63 -1.35 2.96
C GLN A 606 -0.24 -1.23 3.60
N ALA A 607 0.61 -0.35 3.04
CA ALA A 607 1.96 -0.09 3.53
C ALA A 607 1.99 0.38 4.98
N PHE A 608 1.13 1.34 5.36
CA PHE A 608 1.07 1.91 6.70
C PHE A 608 0.80 0.88 7.79
N SER A 609 -0.16 -0.02 7.58
CA SER A 609 -0.51 -1.05 8.57
C SER A 609 0.65 -2.01 8.80
N HIS A 610 1.34 -2.42 7.73
CA HIS A 610 2.54 -3.25 7.83
C HIS A 610 3.71 -2.51 8.48
N LEU A 611 3.88 -1.23 8.17
CA LEU A 611 4.88 -0.36 8.80
C LEU A 611 4.62 -0.22 10.31
N GLY A 612 3.38 0.06 10.71
CA GLY A 612 3.00 0.18 12.11
C GLY A 612 3.30 -1.08 12.92
N TYR A 613 3.05 -2.25 12.31
CA TYR A 613 3.40 -3.53 12.91
C TYR A 613 4.91 -3.68 13.14
N VAL A 614 5.74 -3.37 12.14
CA VAL A 614 7.21 -3.46 12.23
C VAL A 614 7.73 -2.55 13.34
N ARG A 615 7.34 -1.27 13.34
CA ARG A 615 7.79 -0.28 14.33
C ARG A 615 7.40 -0.66 15.76
N ALA A 616 6.16 -1.14 15.95
CA ALA A 616 5.68 -1.59 17.25
C ALA A 616 6.47 -2.80 17.77
N ALA A 617 6.74 -3.79 16.91
CA ALA A 617 7.54 -4.96 17.27
C ALA A 617 8.97 -4.55 17.66
N ASP A 618 9.58 -3.63 16.92
CA ASP A 618 10.93 -3.12 17.21
C ASP A 618 10.96 -2.29 18.52
N ALA A 619 9.93 -1.49 18.80
CA ALA A 619 9.82 -0.75 20.05
C ALA A 619 9.73 -1.68 21.25
N ILE A 620 8.92 -2.72 21.17
CA ILE A 620 8.84 -3.75 22.24
C ILE A 620 10.20 -4.42 22.45
N ASN A 621 10.88 -4.79 21.36
CA ASN A 621 12.19 -5.46 21.44
C ASN A 621 13.25 -4.55 22.08
N ARG A 622 13.33 -3.28 21.65
CA ARG A 622 14.25 -2.28 22.27
C ARG A 622 14.06 -2.18 23.77
N ASN A 623 12.80 -2.13 24.22
CA ASN A 623 12.46 -1.90 25.61
C ASN A 623 12.46 -3.16 26.48
N ARG A 624 12.44 -4.38 25.89
CA ARG A 624 12.69 -5.64 26.63
C ARG A 624 14.14 -5.83 27.03
N GLY A 625 15.09 -5.26 26.31
CA GLY A 625 16.52 -5.34 26.57
C GLY A 625 17.06 -4.28 27.52
N ALA A 626 16.26 -3.29 27.88
CA ALA A 626 16.59 -2.20 28.79
C ALA A 626 16.14 -2.55 30.24
#